data_24692c01b5d9fbf0a350fe4d0007382c
#
_entry.id   24692c01b5d9fbf0a350fe4d0007382c
#
_cell.length_a   1.000
_cell.length_b   1.000
_cell.length_c   1.000
_cell.angle_alpha   90.00
_cell.angle_beta   90.00
_cell.angle_gamma   90.00
#
_symmetry.space_group_name_H-M   'P 1'
#
loop_
_entity.id
_entity.type
_entity.pdbx_description
1 polymer ?
#
loop_
_entity_poly.entity_id
_entity_poly.type
_entity_poly.pdbx_seq_one_letter_code
_entity_poly.pdbx_strand_id
1 'polypeptide(L)'
;SRGLGDVYKRQDMKRVFSYHGAEHKTIFCYEAGLPLTVENCRIQPRHHPRCGTSFLFVVVVVSILVSSLVFSFVNWRNMWVRMALHLLLLIPIVGVTYEFNRYVGGHDNKVTRFLARPGLWLQNFTTNEPDDSMLEVAIRALELVIPEEKGKDAW
;
A
#
# COMPACT_ATOMS: atom_id res chain seq x y z
N SER A 1 5.39 -7.48 -34.46
CA SER A 1 4.46 -8.03 -33.44
C SER A 1 4.89 -7.78 -31.99
N ARG A 2 6.18 -7.48 -31.68
CA ARG A 2 6.63 -7.18 -30.30
C ARG A 2 6.05 -5.86 -29.73
N GLY A 3 5.88 -4.83 -30.57
CA GLY A 3 5.37 -3.53 -30.12
C GLY A 3 3.91 -3.50 -29.67
N LEU A 4 3.03 -4.28 -30.29
CA LEU A 4 1.62 -4.37 -29.90
C LEU A 4 1.44 -5.00 -28.51
N GLY A 5 2.18 -6.08 -28.21
CA GLY A 5 2.13 -6.72 -26.91
C GLY A 5 2.58 -5.80 -25.76
N ASP A 6 3.56 -4.94 -25.99
CA ASP A 6 4.04 -3.98 -24.99
C ASP A 6 3.05 -2.84 -24.75
N VAL A 7 2.32 -2.41 -25.80
CA VAL A 7 1.27 -1.38 -25.68
C VAL A 7 0.09 -1.92 -24.86
N TYR A 8 -0.37 -3.15 -25.12
CA TYR A 8 -1.45 -3.79 -24.34
C TYR A 8 -1.06 -3.95 -22.88
N LYS A 9 0.14 -4.46 -22.57
CA LYS A 9 0.62 -4.59 -21.19
C LYS A 9 0.68 -3.26 -20.46
N ARG A 10 1.11 -2.19 -21.11
CA ARG A 10 1.13 -0.85 -20.51
C ARG A 10 -0.27 -0.32 -20.23
N GLN A 11 -1.23 -0.58 -21.11
CA GLN A 11 -2.63 -0.18 -20.93
C GLN A 11 -3.27 -0.95 -19.76
N ASP A 12 -3.03 -2.27 -19.67
CA ASP A 12 -3.53 -3.09 -18.58
C ASP A 12 -2.96 -2.66 -17.24
N MET A 13 -1.65 -2.40 -17.15
CA MET A 13 -1.03 -1.89 -15.92
C MET A 13 -1.55 -0.50 -15.52
N LYS A 14 -1.73 0.39 -16.49
CA LYS A 14 -2.33 1.70 -16.24
C LYS A 14 -3.73 1.57 -15.66
N ARG A 15 -4.53 0.66 -16.21
CA ARG A 15 -5.89 0.37 -15.74
C ARG A 15 -5.89 -0.17 -14.30
N VAL A 16 -5.01 -1.12 -13.98
CA VAL A 16 -4.83 -1.64 -12.61
C VAL A 16 -4.51 -0.51 -11.63
N PHE A 17 -3.58 0.37 -12.00
CA PHE A 17 -3.22 1.52 -11.15
C PHE A 17 -4.34 2.56 -11.04
N SER A 18 -5.23 2.66 -12.02
CA SER A 18 -6.42 3.51 -11.93
C SER A 18 -7.46 2.92 -10.98
N TYR A 19 -7.68 1.60 -10.99
CA TYR A 19 -8.52 0.94 -9.97
C TYR A 19 -7.94 1.10 -8.55
N HIS A 20 -6.63 0.98 -8.39
CA HIS A 20 -5.97 1.24 -7.12
C HIS A 20 -6.19 2.69 -6.63
N GLY A 21 -6.14 3.66 -7.55
CA GLY A 21 -6.50 5.05 -7.25
C GLY A 21 -7.98 5.22 -6.87
N ALA A 22 -8.90 4.48 -7.52
CA ALA A 22 -10.31 4.48 -7.18
C ALA A 22 -10.56 3.93 -5.77
N GLU A 23 -9.90 2.83 -5.42
CA GLU A 23 -9.95 2.23 -4.09
C GLU A 23 -9.54 3.24 -3.01
N HIS A 24 -8.40 3.93 -3.18
CA HIS A 24 -7.95 4.95 -2.23
C HIS A 24 -8.96 6.10 -2.06
N LYS A 25 -9.49 6.62 -3.16
CA LYS A 25 -10.49 7.70 -3.14
C LYS A 25 -11.77 7.28 -2.44
N THR A 26 -12.21 6.06 -2.65
CA THR A 26 -13.41 5.50 -2.03
C THR A 26 -13.22 5.28 -0.53
N ILE A 27 -12.05 4.77 -0.11
CA ILE A 27 -11.69 4.61 1.30
C ILE A 27 -11.64 5.98 2.01
N PHE A 28 -11.03 6.99 1.42
CA PHE A 28 -11.03 8.33 2.00
C PHE A 28 -12.43 8.93 2.13
N CYS A 29 -13.30 8.70 1.14
CA CYS A 29 -14.69 9.14 1.21
C CYS A 29 -15.42 8.48 2.40
N TYR A 30 -15.21 7.19 2.60
CA TYR A 30 -15.76 6.43 3.72
C TYR A 30 -15.22 6.92 5.07
N GLU A 31 -13.90 7.06 5.21
CA GLU A 31 -13.24 7.55 6.42
C GLU A 31 -13.66 9.00 6.80
N ALA A 32 -13.97 9.81 5.79
CA ALA A 32 -14.52 11.16 6.00
C ALA A 32 -16.00 11.15 6.43
N GLY A 33 -16.65 9.98 6.49
CA GLY A 33 -18.08 9.86 6.81
C GLY A 33 -19.01 10.44 5.76
N LEU A 34 -18.51 10.60 4.52
CA LEU A 34 -19.31 11.12 3.42
C LEU A 34 -20.12 9.99 2.74
N PRO A 35 -21.29 10.29 2.17
CA PRO A 35 -22.01 9.34 1.34
C PRO A 35 -21.13 8.79 0.22
N LEU A 36 -21.11 7.47 0.02
CA LEU A 36 -20.34 6.81 -1.03
C LEU A 36 -21.01 7.05 -2.39
N THR A 37 -20.72 8.20 -2.98
CA THR A 37 -21.16 8.57 -4.34
C THR A 37 -19.93 8.88 -5.20
N VAL A 38 -20.08 8.74 -6.51
CA VAL A 38 -18.99 9.02 -7.47
C VAL A 38 -18.48 10.45 -7.30
N GLU A 39 -19.38 11.43 -7.10
CA GLU A 39 -19.05 12.83 -6.91
C GLU A 39 -18.19 13.05 -5.67
N ASN A 40 -18.56 12.46 -4.53
CA ASN A 40 -17.83 12.58 -3.27
C ASN A 40 -16.48 11.85 -3.32
N CYS A 41 -16.41 10.69 -3.99
CA CYS A 41 -15.16 9.95 -4.14
C CYS A 41 -14.20 10.65 -5.12
N ARG A 42 -14.72 11.27 -6.19
CA ARG A 42 -13.90 11.94 -7.23
C ARG A 42 -13.02 13.04 -6.65
N ILE A 43 -13.48 13.80 -5.67
CA ILE A 43 -12.73 14.90 -5.06
C ILE A 43 -11.71 14.45 -4.03
N GLN A 44 -11.72 13.18 -3.61
CA GLN A 44 -10.79 12.67 -2.61
C GLN A 44 -9.38 12.49 -3.18
N PRO A 45 -8.33 12.54 -2.32
CA PRO A 45 -6.96 12.27 -2.75
C PRO A 45 -6.76 10.79 -3.13
N ARG A 46 -5.86 10.54 -4.08
CA ARG A 46 -5.51 9.18 -4.52
C ARG A 46 -4.36 8.53 -3.75
N HIS A 47 -3.67 9.29 -2.90
CA HIS A 47 -2.54 8.80 -2.12
C HIS A 47 -2.97 8.52 -0.68
N HIS A 48 -2.97 7.25 -0.27
CA HIS A 48 -3.44 6.83 1.05
C HIS A 48 -2.27 6.38 1.95
N PRO A 49 -2.15 6.88 3.20
CA PRO A 49 -1.02 6.55 4.08
C PRO A 49 -1.00 5.08 4.53
N ARG A 50 -2.15 4.41 4.56
CA ARG A 50 -2.32 3.01 4.97
C ARG A 50 -2.32 2.03 3.78
N CYS A 51 -1.71 2.40 2.66
CA CYS A 51 -1.67 1.57 1.46
C CYS A 51 -0.73 0.37 1.61
N GLY A 52 -1.19 -0.82 1.19
CA GLY A 52 -0.40 -2.05 1.21
C GLY A 52 0.86 -2.01 0.34
N THR A 53 0.86 -1.24 -0.76
CA THR A 53 2.07 -1.08 -1.60
C THR A 53 3.14 -0.25 -0.89
N SER A 54 2.75 0.78 -0.14
CA SER A 54 3.67 1.54 0.73
C SER A 54 4.24 0.66 1.83
N PHE A 55 3.40 -0.17 2.45
CA PHE A 55 3.84 -1.16 3.44
C PHE A 55 4.88 -2.12 2.87
N LEU A 56 4.61 -2.71 1.71
CA LEU A 56 5.55 -3.63 1.05
C LEU A 56 6.91 -2.95 0.76
N PHE A 57 6.90 -1.70 0.31
CA PHE A 57 8.12 -0.92 0.09
C PHE A 57 8.94 -0.77 1.38
N VAL A 58 8.28 -0.41 2.49
CA VAL A 58 8.96 -0.28 3.79
C VAL A 58 9.52 -1.63 4.25
N VAL A 59 8.77 -2.73 4.10
CA VAL A 59 9.25 -4.10 4.40
C VAL A 59 10.54 -4.41 3.62
N VAL A 60 10.58 -4.11 2.33
CA VAL A 60 11.77 -4.36 1.49
C VAL A 60 12.96 -3.54 1.98
N VAL A 61 12.78 -2.24 2.23
CA VAL A 61 13.86 -1.37 2.71
C VAL A 61 14.37 -1.84 4.07
N VAL A 62 13.48 -2.11 5.03
CA VAL A 62 13.85 -2.59 6.36
C VAL A 62 14.53 -3.96 6.28
N SER A 63 14.05 -4.87 5.42
CA SER A 63 14.66 -6.18 5.21
C SER A 63 16.11 -6.05 4.70
N ILE A 64 16.37 -5.15 3.76
CA ILE A 64 17.73 -4.92 3.25
C ILE A 64 18.64 -4.40 4.36
N LEU A 65 18.18 -3.41 5.14
CA LEU A 65 18.97 -2.81 6.22
C LEU A 65 19.26 -3.81 7.34
N VAL A 66 18.24 -4.51 7.83
CA VAL A 66 18.39 -5.51 8.91
C VAL A 66 19.24 -6.68 8.46
N SER A 67 19.00 -7.20 7.27
CA SER A 67 19.80 -8.30 6.72
C SER A 67 21.26 -7.88 6.54
N SER A 68 21.52 -6.70 5.99
CA SER A 68 22.88 -6.17 5.82
C SER A 68 23.60 -6.08 7.17
N LEU A 69 22.91 -5.58 8.20
CA LEU A 69 23.46 -5.48 9.56
C LEU A 69 23.75 -6.87 10.16
N VAL A 70 22.77 -7.76 10.19
CA VAL A 70 22.94 -9.11 10.74
C VAL A 70 24.06 -9.84 10.04
N PHE A 71 24.14 -9.69 8.73
CA PHE A 71 25.09 -10.37 7.91
C PHE A 71 26.50 -9.81 7.98
N SER A 72 26.72 -8.66 8.52
CA SER A 72 28.05 -8.15 8.85
C SER A 72 28.68 -8.83 10.08
N PHE A 73 27.86 -9.46 10.94
CA PHE A 73 28.31 -10.13 12.16
C PHE A 73 28.39 -11.65 12.05
N VAL A 74 27.74 -12.26 11.05
CA VAL A 74 27.70 -13.70 10.86
C VAL A 74 28.57 -14.12 9.69
N ASN A 75 29.61 -14.93 9.97
CA ASN A 75 30.45 -15.48 8.91
C ASN A 75 29.75 -16.67 8.22
N TRP A 76 29.31 -16.46 6.96
CA TRP A 76 28.43 -17.40 6.28
C TRP A 76 28.84 -17.65 4.84
N ARG A 77 29.60 -18.67 4.72
CA ARG A 77 29.99 -19.23 3.43
C ARG A 77 28.90 -20.14 2.82
N ASN A 78 27.91 -20.56 3.65
CA ASN A 78 26.90 -21.49 3.21
C ASN A 78 25.62 -20.76 2.76
N MET A 79 25.28 -20.89 1.48
CA MET A 79 24.10 -20.29 0.86
C MET A 79 22.79 -20.72 1.52
N TRP A 80 22.69 -21.96 1.96
CA TRP A 80 21.47 -22.48 2.59
C TRP A 80 21.22 -21.87 3.97
N VAL A 81 22.28 -21.69 4.76
CA VAL A 81 22.21 -20.99 6.04
C VAL A 81 21.76 -19.55 5.83
N ARG A 82 22.28 -18.91 4.81
CA ARG A 82 21.90 -17.54 4.44
C ARG A 82 20.43 -17.44 4.08
N MET A 83 19.92 -18.34 3.25
CA MET A 83 18.50 -18.37 2.89
C MET A 83 17.61 -18.62 4.12
N ALA A 84 17.97 -19.59 4.96
CA ALA A 84 17.23 -19.89 6.18
C ALA A 84 17.16 -18.68 7.14
N LEU A 85 18.29 -17.97 7.32
CA LEU A 85 18.34 -16.75 8.13
C LEU A 85 17.50 -15.62 7.54
N HIS A 86 17.49 -15.43 6.23
CA HIS A 86 16.61 -14.45 5.59
C HIS A 86 15.13 -14.74 5.86
N LEU A 87 14.71 -16.00 5.69
CA LEU A 87 13.33 -16.40 5.94
C LEU A 87 12.95 -16.25 7.41
N LEU A 88 13.87 -16.59 8.31
CA LEU A 88 13.66 -16.42 9.75
C LEU A 88 13.53 -14.95 10.17
N LEU A 89 14.36 -14.07 9.60
CA LEU A 89 14.33 -12.64 9.85
C LEU A 89 13.10 -11.96 9.24
N LEU A 90 12.55 -12.50 8.16
CA LEU A 90 11.39 -11.90 7.48
C LEU A 90 10.18 -11.81 8.42
N ILE A 91 9.96 -12.82 9.25
CA ILE A 91 8.81 -12.86 10.18
C ILE A 91 8.81 -11.66 11.14
N PRO A 92 9.86 -11.43 11.96
CA PRO A 92 9.89 -10.25 12.84
C PRO A 92 9.96 -8.93 12.08
N ILE A 93 10.61 -8.87 10.92
CA ILE A 93 10.66 -7.67 10.09
C ILE A 93 9.26 -7.26 9.64
N VAL A 94 8.47 -8.20 9.11
CA VAL A 94 7.08 -7.94 8.68
C VAL A 94 6.23 -7.48 9.87
N GLY A 95 6.35 -8.16 11.03
CA GLY A 95 5.61 -7.79 12.24
C GLY A 95 5.92 -6.38 12.73
N VAL A 96 7.20 -6.05 12.87
CA VAL A 96 7.63 -4.69 13.31
C VAL A 96 7.23 -3.64 12.28
N THR A 97 7.39 -3.92 11.00
CA THR A 97 7.01 -2.99 9.93
C THR A 97 5.50 -2.78 9.87
N TYR A 98 4.71 -3.81 10.15
CA TYR A 98 3.26 -3.71 10.25
C TYR A 98 2.84 -2.77 11.39
N GLU A 99 3.37 -2.97 12.61
CA GLU A 99 3.07 -2.09 13.75
C GLU A 99 3.53 -0.65 13.50
N PHE A 100 4.70 -0.47 12.87
CA PHE A 100 5.18 0.84 12.45
C PHE A 100 4.21 1.51 11.45
N ASN A 101 3.79 0.80 10.43
CA ASN A 101 2.86 1.33 9.42
C ASN A 101 1.49 1.66 10.01
N ARG A 102 1.00 0.79 10.90
CA ARG A 102 -0.23 1.01 11.67
C ARG A 102 -0.14 2.28 12.52
N TYR A 103 0.96 2.45 13.24
CA TYR A 103 1.20 3.65 14.04
C TYR A 103 1.24 4.92 13.19
N VAL A 104 2.00 4.90 12.10
CA VAL A 104 2.12 6.03 11.16
C VAL A 104 0.78 6.37 10.51
N GLY A 105 0.01 5.37 10.11
CA GLY A 105 -1.31 5.56 9.49
C GLY A 105 -2.41 6.02 10.46
N GLY A 106 -2.27 5.71 11.76
CA GLY A 106 -3.24 6.08 12.80
C GLY A 106 -2.98 7.42 13.48
N HIS A 107 -1.82 8.06 13.25
CA HIS A 107 -1.45 9.30 13.91
C HIS A 107 -1.11 10.39 12.91
N ASP A 108 -1.72 11.56 13.03
CA ASP A 108 -1.44 12.72 12.18
C ASP A 108 -0.58 13.75 12.92
N ASN A 109 0.74 13.61 12.85
CA ASN A 109 1.70 14.56 13.37
C ASN A 109 2.85 14.81 12.36
N LYS A 110 3.70 15.80 12.64
CA LYS A 110 4.81 16.17 11.72
C LYS A 110 5.77 15.01 11.45
N VAL A 111 6.02 14.16 12.45
CA VAL A 111 6.94 13.02 12.34
C VAL A 111 6.32 11.92 11.47
N THR A 112 5.06 11.55 11.74
CA THR A 112 4.37 10.51 10.96
C THR A 112 4.17 10.93 9.51
N ARG A 113 3.84 12.19 9.25
CA ARG A 113 3.79 12.75 7.88
C ARG A 113 5.14 12.68 7.17
N PHE A 114 6.24 12.94 7.87
CA PHE A 114 7.58 12.81 7.29
C PHE A 114 7.91 11.34 6.97
N LEU A 115 7.61 10.43 7.89
CA LEU A 115 7.86 8.99 7.73
C LEU A 115 6.98 8.36 6.63
N ALA A 116 5.77 8.87 6.42
CA ALA A 116 4.89 8.40 5.35
C ALA A 116 5.31 8.87 3.94
N ARG A 117 6.10 9.95 3.82
CA ARG A 117 6.46 10.55 2.53
C ARG A 117 7.04 9.57 1.50
N PRO A 118 7.99 8.69 1.83
CA PRO A 118 8.54 7.75 0.84
C PRO A 118 7.47 6.82 0.26
N GLY A 119 6.57 6.31 1.12
CA GLY A 119 5.46 5.47 0.71
C GLY A 119 4.45 6.22 -0.17
N LEU A 120 4.07 7.44 0.24
CA LEU A 120 3.18 8.30 -0.55
C LEU A 120 3.80 8.70 -1.90
N TRP A 121 5.11 8.95 -1.92
CA TRP A 121 5.83 9.24 -3.17
C TRP A 121 5.79 8.05 -4.14
N LEU A 122 5.95 6.82 -3.63
CA LEU A 122 5.86 5.60 -4.45
C LEU A 122 4.49 5.46 -5.12
N GLN A 123 3.43 5.92 -4.48
CA GLN A 123 2.07 5.87 -5.03
C GLN A 123 1.88 6.71 -6.29
N ASN A 124 2.78 7.68 -6.59
CA ASN A 124 2.76 8.35 -7.89
C ASN A 124 2.98 7.38 -9.06
N PHE A 125 3.62 6.25 -8.83
CA PHE A 125 3.89 5.22 -9.84
C PHE A 125 2.91 4.05 -9.78
N THR A 126 2.25 3.85 -8.63
CA THR A 126 1.38 2.69 -8.39
C THR A 126 -0.10 3.05 -8.34
N THR A 127 -0.45 4.34 -8.45
CA THR A 127 -1.84 4.82 -8.58
C THR A 127 -1.98 5.79 -9.72
N ASN A 128 -3.10 5.74 -10.43
CA ASN A 128 -3.49 6.74 -11.43
C ASN A 128 -4.87 7.31 -11.12
N GLU A 129 -5.21 8.41 -11.77
CA GLU A 129 -6.55 8.99 -11.66
C GLU A 129 -7.57 8.05 -12.30
N PRO A 130 -8.60 7.61 -11.55
CA PRO A 130 -9.65 6.74 -12.06
C PRO A 130 -10.70 7.51 -12.86
N ASP A 131 -11.41 6.82 -13.73
CA ASP A 131 -12.65 7.27 -14.30
C ASP A 131 -13.86 6.93 -13.40
N ASP A 132 -15.02 7.44 -13.72
CA ASP A 132 -16.23 7.28 -12.92
C ASP A 132 -16.68 5.81 -12.82
N SER A 133 -16.53 5.04 -13.88
CA SER A 133 -16.88 3.63 -13.88
C SER A 133 -16.00 2.81 -12.92
N MET A 134 -14.74 3.21 -12.76
CA MET A 134 -13.83 2.58 -11.80
C MET A 134 -14.18 2.96 -10.36
N LEU A 135 -14.64 4.21 -10.12
CA LEU A 135 -15.15 4.63 -8.82
C LEU A 135 -16.41 3.87 -8.44
N GLU A 136 -17.36 3.67 -9.36
CA GLU A 136 -18.56 2.85 -9.12
C GLU A 136 -18.21 1.43 -8.68
N VAL A 137 -17.25 0.79 -9.36
CA VAL A 137 -16.76 -0.55 -9.00
C VAL A 137 -16.13 -0.55 -7.61
N ALA A 138 -15.29 0.43 -7.30
CA ALA A 138 -14.63 0.54 -5.99
C ALA A 138 -15.65 0.80 -4.86
N ILE A 139 -16.64 1.65 -5.08
CA ILE A 139 -17.75 1.90 -4.14
C ILE A 139 -18.49 0.59 -3.88
N ARG A 140 -18.88 -0.12 -4.94
CA ARG A 140 -19.59 -1.38 -4.80
C ARG A 140 -18.80 -2.44 -4.06
N ALA A 141 -17.50 -2.54 -4.34
CA ALA A 141 -16.60 -3.46 -3.62
C ALA A 141 -16.49 -3.12 -2.13
N LEU A 142 -16.36 -1.83 -1.80
CA LEU A 142 -16.28 -1.38 -0.40
C LEU A 142 -17.59 -1.65 0.35
N GLU A 143 -18.75 -1.36 -0.24
CA GLU A 143 -20.07 -1.64 0.36
C GLU A 143 -20.25 -3.09 0.80
N LEU A 144 -19.63 -4.04 0.08
CA LEU A 144 -19.73 -5.48 0.39
C LEU A 144 -18.91 -5.90 1.61
N VAL A 145 -17.94 -5.08 2.05
CA VAL A 145 -17.03 -5.41 3.15
C VAL A 145 -17.15 -4.48 4.36
N ILE A 146 -17.95 -3.41 4.26
CA ILE A 146 -18.25 -2.54 5.40
C ILE A 146 -18.97 -3.36 6.48
N PRO A 147 -18.48 -3.40 7.72
CA PRO A 147 -19.14 -4.12 8.79
C PRO A 147 -20.48 -3.47 9.16
N GLU A 148 -21.48 -4.30 9.49
CA GLU A 148 -22.81 -3.84 9.92
C GLU A 148 -22.75 -3.03 11.23
N GLU A 149 -21.80 -3.37 12.12
CA GLU A 149 -21.57 -2.68 13.38
C GLU A 149 -20.59 -1.53 13.18
N LYS A 150 -21.05 -0.31 13.40
CA LYS A 150 -20.22 0.89 13.34
C LYS A 150 -19.04 0.82 14.32
N GLY A 151 -17.84 1.02 13.81
CA GLY A 151 -16.61 1.08 14.60
C GLY A 151 -15.84 -0.24 14.73
N LYS A 152 -16.33 -1.34 14.17
CA LYS A 152 -15.53 -2.59 14.10
C LYS A 152 -14.30 -2.48 13.19
N ASP A 153 -14.30 -1.52 12.29
CA ASP A 153 -13.24 -1.15 11.37
C ASP A 153 -12.38 0.03 11.85
N ALA A 154 -12.66 0.54 13.05
CA ALA A 154 -11.86 1.61 13.65
C ALA A 154 -10.47 1.08 14.07
N TRP A 155 -9.46 1.82 13.72
CA TRP A 155 -8.04 1.49 13.96
C TRP A 155 -7.52 2.20 15.20
#